data_fa59d7e9c330d5287a30e34cecd6cc26
#
_entry.id   fa59d7e9c330d5287a30e34cecd6cc26
#
_cell.length_a   1.000
_cell.length_b   1.000
_cell.length_c   1.000
_cell.angle_alpha   90.00
_cell.angle_beta   90.00
_cell.angle_gamma   90.00
#
_symmetry.space_group_name_H-M   'P 1'
#
loop_
_entity.id
_entity.type
_entity.pdbx_description
1 polymer ?
#
loop_
_entity_poly.entity_id
_entity_poly.type
_entity_poly.pdbx_seq_one_letter_code
_entity_poly.pdbx_strand_id
1 'polypeptide(L)'
;MERKQIGKSGLFVSELCLGCMTFGEPKRGNHAWTLPEEQSKPLIRQALDAGIDFFDTANVYSDGSSEEMLGRVLWRWVKRDEIVLATKVFGDEDPNWRGLSRRIIMRQIDNSLKRLQTDYVDLYQIHRWDPVTPIEETMEALNDVVRAGKARYIGASSMYAWQFSKAQQVAKENGLSLIHI
;
A
#
# COMPACT_ATOMS: atom_id res chain seq x y z
N MET A 1 -13.98 15.09 10.53
CA MET A 1 -14.06 13.61 10.70
C MET A 1 -13.24 13.20 11.91
N GLU A 2 -13.68 12.21 12.67
CA GLU A 2 -12.87 11.67 13.77
C GLU A 2 -11.59 11.01 13.25
N ARG A 3 -10.57 11.01 14.09
CA ARG A 3 -9.30 10.33 13.77
C ARG A 3 -9.13 9.09 14.65
N LYS A 4 -8.65 8.03 14.05
CA LYS A 4 -8.40 6.74 14.71
C LYS A 4 -6.91 6.40 14.62
N GLN A 5 -6.40 5.83 15.69
CA GLN A 5 -5.03 5.33 15.74
C GLN A 5 -4.96 3.98 15.01
N ILE A 6 -3.98 3.82 14.12
CA ILE A 6 -3.72 2.53 13.46
C ILE A 6 -2.96 1.61 14.41
N GLY A 7 -3.66 0.57 14.88
CA GLY A 7 -3.12 -0.40 15.82
C GLY A 7 -2.56 0.26 17.07
N LYS A 8 -1.29 -0.02 17.39
CA LYS A 8 -0.55 0.61 18.50
C LYS A 8 0.56 1.55 17.99
N SER A 9 0.51 1.94 16.73
CA SER A 9 1.47 2.87 16.13
C SER A 9 1.16 4.32 16.52
N GLY A 10 2.07 5.24 16.23
CA GLY A 10 1.81 6.68 16.37
C GLY A 10 1.00 7.27 15.21
N LEU A 11 0.53 6.47 14.26
CA LEU A 11 -0.19 6.94 13.07
C LEU A 11 -1.68 7.10 13.35
N PHE A 12 -2.18 8.32 13.15
CA PHE A 12 -3.61 8.63 13.22
C PHE A 12 -4.13 8.95 11.82
N VAL A 13 -5.27 8.39 11.48
CA VAL A 13 -5.93 8.51 10.17
C VAL A 13 -7.39 8.91 10.34
N SER A 14 -8.02 9.39 9.28
CA SER A 14 -9.48 9.52 9.24
C SER A 14 -10.15 8.17 9.54
N GLU A 15 -11.27 8.19 10.25
CA GLU A 15 -12.03 6.98 10.61
C GLU A 15 -12.46 6.16 9.38
N LEU A 16 -12.63 6.82 8.24
CA LEU A 16 -12.89 6.20 6.94
C LEU A 16 -11.62 6.22 6.08
N CYS A 17 -11.43 5.15 5.33
CA CYS A 17 -10.38 5.02 4.32
C CYS A 17 -11.01 4.95 2.93
N LEU A 18 -10.48 5.68 1.96
CA LEU A 18 -10.87 5.51 0.57
C LEU A 18 -10.08 4.37 -0.08
N GLY A 19 -10.74 3.24 -0.30
CA GLY A 19 -10.19 2.13 -1.09
C GLY A 19 -10.17 2.46 -2.57
N CYS A 20 -9.01 2.37 -3.21
CA CYS A 20 -8.79 2.85 -4.58
C CYS A 20 -8.72 1.74 -5.63
N MET A 21 -9.17 0.51 -5.30
CA MET A 21 -9.20 -0.61 -6.25
C MET A 21 -10.09 -0.35 -7.46
N THR A 22 -11.13 0.46 -7.28
CA THR A 22 -12.07 0.82 -8.35
C THR A 22 -11.49 1.85 -9.34
N PHE A 23 -10.44 2.55 -8.98
CA PHE A 23 -9.87 3.64 -9.77
C PHE A 23 -8.70 3.14 -10.63
N GLY A 24 -8.66 3.56 -11.90
CA GLY A 24 -7.58 3.18 -12.81
C GLY A 24 -8.00 3.23 -14.28
N GLU A 25 -7.23 2.55 -15.12
CA GLU A 25 -7.53 2.43 -16.56
C GLU A 25 -8.40 1.18 -16.78
N PRO A 26 -9.65 1.31 -17.26
CA PRO A 26 -10.58 0.19 -17.45
C PRO A 26 -10.09 -0.93 -18.38
N LYS A 27 -9.14 -0.62 -19.26
CA LYS A 27 -8.56 -1.60 -20.19
C LYS A 27 -7.35 -2.33 -19.63
N ARG A 28 -6.90 -1.96 -18.41
CA ARG A 28 -5.79 -2.60 -17.70
C ARG A 28 -6.32 -3.38 -16.50
N GLY A 29 -5.79 -4.57 -16.28
CA GLY A 29 -6.22 -5.46 -15.19
C GLY A 29 -7.55 -6.16 -15.46
N ASN A 30 -8.09 -6.83 -14.43
CA ASN A 30 -9.16 -7.83 -14.57
C ASN A 30 -10.53 -7.37 -14.04
N HIS A 31 -10.72 -6.08 -13.70
CA HIS A 31 -11.94 -5.61 -13.07
C HIS A 31 -12.80 -4.78 -14.02
N ALA A 32 -13.95 -5.34 -14.42
CA ALA A 32 -14.90 -4.67 -15.30
C ALA A 32 -15.52 -3.37 -14.72
N TRP A 33 -15.42 -3.18 -13.40
CA TRP A 33 -15.94 -2.00 -12.69
C TRP A 33 -14.91 -0.89 -12.50
N THR A 34 -13.72 -1.00 -13.07
CA THR A 34 -12.70 0.06 -12.97
C THR A 34 -13.20 1.36 -13.59
N LEU A 35 -13.10 2.44 -12.85
CA LEU A 35 -13.49 3.78 -13.27
C LEU A 35 -12.29 4.54 -13.82
N PRO A 36 -12.42 5.14 -15.02
CA PRO A 36 -11.37 6.00 -15.58
C PRO A 36 -11.20 7.29 -14.77
N GLU A 37 -10.11 8.00 -15.02
CA GLU A 37 -9.71 9.19 -14.26
C GLU A 37 -10.85 10.24 -14.17
N GLU A 38 -11.55 10.50 -15.26
CA GLU A 38 -12.62 11.51 -15.29
C GLU A 38 -13.80 11.19 -14.36
N GLN A 39 -14.10 9.90 -14.18
CA GLN A 39 -15.14 9.44 -13.26
C GLN A 39 -14.63 9.30 -11.82
N SER A 40 -13.35 9.04 -11.65
CA SER A 40 -12.71 8.86 -10.34
C SER A 40 -12.43 10.18 -9.63
N LYS A 41 -12.03 11.22 -10.36
CA LYS A 41 -11.73 12.56 -9.81
C LYS A 41 -12.81 13.13 -8.90
N PRO A 42 -14.10 13.16 -9.31
CA PRO A 42 -15.15 13.70 -8.45
C PRO A 42 -15.29 12.94 -7.12
N LEU A 43 -15.12 11.62 -7.15
CA LEU A 43 -15.23 10.76 -5.97
C LEU A 43 -14.05 10.99 -5.01
N ILE A 44 -12.84 11.11 -5.55
CA ILE A 44 -11.64 11.43 -4.76
C ILE A 44 -11.78 12.83 -4.14
N ARG A 45 -12.26 13.80 -4.92
CA ARG A 45 -12.50 15.17 -4.42
C ARG A 45 -13.53 15.17 -3.31
N GLN A 46 -14.65 14.47 -3.48
CA GLN A 46 -15.69 14.35 -2.46
C GLN A 46 -15.16 13.72 -1.16
N ALA A 47 -14.30 12.71 -1.27
CA ALA A 47 -13.66 12.09 -0.10
C ALA A 47 -12.77 13.09 0.65
N LEU A 48 -11.95 13.85 -0.07
CA LEU A 48 -11.11 14.92 0.51
C LEU A 48 -11.96 15.99 1.20
N ASP A 49 -13.01 16.46 0.54
CA ASP A 49 -13.92 17.49 1.08
C ASP A 49 -14.69 16.99 2.33
N ALA A 50 -14.93 15.67 2.43
CA ALA A 50 -15.49 15.02 3.61
C ALA A 50 -14.47 14.84 4.76
N GLY A 51 -13.20 15.18 4.54
CA GLY A 51 -12.12 15.06 5.52
C GLY A 51 -11.49 13.66 5.58
N ILE A 52 -11.62 12.85 4.54
CA ILE A 52 -10.89 11.58 4.41
C ILE A 52 -9.46 11.89 4.00
N ASP A 53 -8.49 11.53 4.84
CA ASP A 53 -7.06 11.68 4.57
C ASP A 53 -6.34 10.35 4.36
N PHE A 54 -7.03 9.22 4.48
CA PHE A 54 -6.48 7.89 4.34
C PHE A 54 -6.88 7.25 3.01
N PHE A 55 -5.90 6.94 2.16
CA PHE A 55 -6.08 6.36 0.82
C PHE A 55 -5.33 5.04 0.72
N ASP A 56 -6.02 3.98 0.27
CA ASP A 56 -5.45 2.64 0.14
C ASP A 56 -5.52 2.14 -1.29
N THR A 57 -4.36 1.86 -1.88
CA THR A 57 -4.21 1.28 -3.21
C THR A 57 -3.36 0.02 -3.19
N ALA A 58 -2.92 -0.48 -4.33
CA ALA A 58 -1.97 -1.58 -4.48
C ALA A 58 -1.28 -1.53 -5.84
N ASN A 59 -0.08 -2.13 -5.91
CA ASN A 59 0.69 -2.21 -7.15
C ASN A 59 -0.03 -2.94 -8.29
N VAL A 60 -0.97 -3.85 -7.97
CA VAL A 60 -1.71 -4.65 -8.95
C VAL A 60 -3.07 -4.07 -9.34
N TYR A 61 -3.57 -3.04 -8.65
CA TYR A 61 -4.89 -2.50 -8.98
C TYR A 61 -4.90 -1.87 -10.36
N SER A 62 -5.71 -2.45 -11.24
CA SER A 62 -5.76 -2.11 -12.67
C SER A 62 -4.36 -2.02 -13.30
N ASP A 63 -3.52 -3.03 -12.98
CA ASP A 63 -2.14 -3.15 -13.46
C ASP A 63 -1.32 -1.87 -13.23
N GLY A 64 -1.33 -1.38 -11.99
CA GLY A 64 -0.61 -0.20 -11.53
C GLY A 64 -1.26 1.14 -11.89
N SER A 65 -2.28 1.17 -12.75
CA SER A 65 -2.89 2.45 -13.15
C SER A 65 -3.68 3.13 -12.03
N SER A 66 -4.09 2.39 -11.00
CA SER A 66 -4.64 2.99 -9.78
C SER A 66 -3.62 3.90 -9.09
N GLU A 67 -2.40 3.41 -8.88
CA GLU A 67 -1.32 4.23 -8.30
C GLU A 67 -0.95 5.41 -9.22
N GLU A 68 -0.86 5.18 -10.54
CA GLU A 68 -0.58 6.26 -11.51
C GLU A 68 -1.63 7.37 -11.46
N MET A 69 -2.90 7.01 -11.38
CA MET A 69 -3.99 7.97 -11.28
C MET A 69 -3.93 8.77 -9.98
N LEU A 70 -3.75 8.09 -8.84
CA LEU A 70 -3.62 8.77 -7.54
C LEU A 70 -2.44 9.74 -7.55
N GLY A 71 -1.29 9.35 -8.10
CA GLY A 71 -0.12 10.21 -8.23
C GLY A 71 -0.36 11.45 -9.08
N ARG A 72 -1.23 11.37 -10.12
CA ARG A 72 -1.59 12.53 -10.93
C ARG A 72 -2.65 13.44 -10.29
N VAL A 73 -3.56 12.85 -9.51
CA VAL A 73 -4.77 13.55 -9.04
C VAL A 73 -4.57 14.16 -7.67
N LEU A 74 -4.04 13.41 -6.69
CA LEU A 74 -3.97 13.86 -5.30
C LEU A 74 -3.15 15.13 -5.15
N TRP A 75 -1.98 15.20 -5.73
CA TRP A 75 -1.04 16.31 -5.56
C TRP A 75 -1.47 17.63 -6.22
N ARG A 76 -2.58 17.61 -6.93
CA ARG A 76 -3.23 18.84 -7.44
C ARG A 76 -4.08 19.53 -6.38
N TRP A 77 -4.51 18.80 -5.34
CA TRP A 77 -5.51 19.25 -4.39
C TRP A 77 -5.02 19.29 -2.94
N VAL A 78 -4.03 18.48 -2.62
CA VAL A 78 -3.50 18.34 -1.25
C VAL A 78 -1.98 18.22 -1.27
N LYS A 79 -1.35 18.58 -0.17
CA LYS A 79 0.08 18.34 0.03
C LYS A 79 0.32 16.91 0.48
N ARG A 80 1.53 16.40 0.22
CA ARG A 80 1.89 15.02 0.55
C ARG A 80 1.73 14.70 2.05
N ASP A 81 2.07 15.63 2.91
CA ASP A 81 2.01 15.49 4.36
C ASP A 81 0.60 15.62 4.96
N GLU A 82 -0.39 16.00 4.16
CA GLU A 82 -1.80 16.06 4.55
C GLU A 82 -2.53 14.72 4.34
N ILE A 83 -1.88 13.73 3.69
CA ILE A 83 -2.46 12.45 3.29
C ILE A 83 -1.68 11.29 3.91
N VAL A 84 -2.40 10.31 4.43
CA VAL A 84 -1.89 8.99 4.74
C VAL A 84 -2.13 8.07 3.54
N LEU A 85 -1.04 7.71 2.87
CA LEU A 85 -1.08 6.92 1.65
C LEU A 85 -0.58 5.50 1.90
N ALA A 86 -1.43 4.52 1.63
CA ALA A 86 -1.10 3.11 1.71
C ALA A 86 -1.05 2.46 0.34
N THR A 87 -0.07 1.57 0.14
CA THR A 87 -0.05 0.67 -1.01
C THR A 87 0.39 -0.73 -0.59
N LYS A 88 0.32 -1.70 -1.51
CA LYS A 88 0.56 -3.11 -1.21
C LYS A 88 1.45 -3.75 -2.26
N VAL A 89 2.11 -4.85 -1.85
CA VAL A 89 2.98 -5.66 -2.70
C VAL A 89 2.64 -7.14 -2.60
N PHE A 90 2.56 -7.80 -3.72
CA PHE A 90 2.58 -9.26 -3.86
C PHE A 90 2.46 -9.68 -5.32
N GLY A 91 1.48 -9.14 -6.04
CA GLY A 91 1.09 -9.64 -7.34
C GLY A 91 1.90 -9.00 -8.47
N ASP A 92 2.12 -9.79 -9.48
CA ASP A 92 2.45 -9.40 -10.84
C ASP A 92 1.95 -10.56 -11.72
N GLU A 93 1.61 -10.30 -12.97
CA GLU A 93 1.22 -11.36 -13.90
C GLU A 93 2.43 -12.20 -14.32
N ASP A 94 3.62 -11.58 -14.38
CA ASP A 94 4.88 -12.28 -14.63
C ASP A 94 5.32 -13.06 -13.38
N PRO A 95 5.44 -14.40 -13.45
CA PRO A 95 5.91 -15.22 -12.33
C PRO A 95 7.27 -14.81 -11.75
N ASN A 96 8.14 -14.19 -12.57
CA ASN A 96 9.44 -13.70 -12.11
C ASN A 96 9.36 -12.48 -11.20
N TRP A 97 8.19 -11.83 -11.14
CA TRP A 97 7.94 -10.60 -10.38
C TRP A 97 6.80 -10.75 -9.37
N ARG A 98 6.37 -11.99 -9.13
CA ARG A 98 5.34 -12.34 -8.16
C ARG A 98 5.96 -12.81 -6.85
N GLY A 99 5.31 -12.49 -5.74
CA GLY A 99 5.68 -12.95 -4.41
C GLY A 99 6.28 -11.85 -3.54
N LEU A 100 7.00 -12.28 -2.50
CA LEU A 100 7.51 -11.40 -1.44
C LEU A 100 9.01 -11.55 -1.20
N SER A 101 9.76 -12.07 -2.18
CA SER A 101 11.21 -12.10 -2.05
C SER A 101 11.78 -10.68 -1.92
N ARG A 102 12.92 -10.55 -1.27
CA ARG A 102 13.65 -9.28 -1.12
C ARG A 102 13.78 -8.54 -2.45
N ARG A 103 14.16 -9.25 -3.51
CA ARG A 103 14.30 -8.68 -4.85
C ARG A 103 13.00 -8.02 -5.32
N ILE A 104 11.87 -8.68 -5.10
CA ILE A 104 10.56 -8.21 -5.53
C ILE A 104 10.11 -7.02 -4.68
N ILE A 105 10.19 -7.12 -3.36
CA ILE A 105 9.79 -6.04 -2.44
C ILE A 105 10.54 -4.75 -2.77
N MET A 106 11.87 -4.81 -2.89
CA MET A 106 12.70 -3.63 -3.14
C MET A 106 12.40 -2.99 -4.50
N ARG A 107 12.18 -3.80 -5.54
CA ARG A 107 11.80 -3.28 -6.86
C ARG A 107 10.39 -2.72 -6.89
N GLN A 108 9.45 -3.39 -6.26
CA GLN A 108 8.04 -2.99 -6.32
C GLN A 108 7.78 -1.72 -5.52
N ILE A 109 8.45 -1.49 -4.39
CA ILE A 109 8.31 -0.21 -3.70
C ILE A 109 8.79 0.95 -4.59
N ASP A 110 9.91 0.81 -5.30
CA ASP A 110 10.41 1.85 -6.20
C ASP A 110 9.43 2.12 -7.36
N ASN A 111 8.86 1.06 -7.93
CA ASN A 111 7.84 1.18 -8.96
C ASN A 111 6.58 1.88 -8.45
N SER A 112 6.11 1.52 -7.24
CA SER A 112 4.94 2.16 -6.61
C SER A 112 5.18 3.64 -6.33
N LEU A 113 6.33 4.00 -5.76
CA LEU A 113 6.70 5.39 -5.51
C LEU A 113 6.75 6.23 -6.80
N LYS A 114 7.29 5.64 -7.88
CA LYS A 114 7.31 6.29 -9.19
C LYS A 114 5.89 6.53 -9.73
N ARG A 115 4.99 5.53 -9.65
CA ARG A 115 3.59 5.67 -10.10
C ARG A 115 2.82 6.67 -9.26
N LEU A 116 3.01 6.63 -7.94
CA LEU A 116 2.38 7.54 -6.98
C LEU A 116 2.98 8.96 -6.97
N GLN A 117 4.12 9.17 -7.68
CA GLN A 117 4.81 10.47 -7.77
C GLN A 117 5.16 11.04 -6.38
N THR A 118 5.72 10.19 -5.51
CA THR A 118 6.12 10.54 -4.14
C THR A 118 7.38 9.78 -3.74
N ASP A 119 8.10 10.27 -2.74
CA ASP A 119 9.33 9.65 -2.24
C ASP A 119 9.07 8.60 -1.14
N TYR A 120 7.87 8.58 -0.58
CA TYR A 120 7.50 7.62 0.46
C TYR A 120 6.00 7.32 0.46
N VAL A 121 5.65 6.17 1.04
CA VAL A 121 4.28 5.84 1.47
C VAL A 121 4.22 5.80 2.99
N ASP A 122 3.06 6.07 3.57
CA ASP A 122 2.88 5.98 5.02
C ASP A 122 2.78 4.53 5.46
N LEU A 123 2.07 3.71 4.69
CA LEU A 123 1.87 2.29 5.00
C LEU A 123 2.17 1.43 3.76
N TYR A 124 3.10 0.49 3.92
CA TYR A 124 3.43 -0.51 2.89
C TYR A 124 3.02 -1.89 3.35
N GLN A 125 2.13 -2.54 2.61
CA GLN A 125 1.46 -3.75 3.09
C GLN A 125 1.83 -4.98 2.27
N ILE A 126 2.01 -6.13 2.94
CA ILE A 126 1.90 -7.43 2.29
C ILE A 126 0.46 -7.58 1.79
N HIS A 127 0.28 -7.78 0.48
CA HIS A 127 -1.06 -7.94 -0.09
C HIS A 127 -1.62 -9.35 0.12
N ARG A 128 -0.75 -10.36 0.07
CA ARG A 128 -1.06 -11.78 0.26
C ARG A 128 0.12 -12.50 0.89
N TRP A 129 -0.14 -13.58 1.59
CA TRP A 129 0.92 -14.46 2.06
C TRP A 129 1.64 -15.13 0.89
N ASP A 130 2.97 -15.19 0.94
CA ASP A 130 3.79 -15.94 0.00
C ASP A 130 4.20 -17.28 0.62
N PRO A 131 3.72 -18.40 0.09
CA PRO A 131 4.08 -19.71 0.62
C PRO A 131 5.47 -20.19 0.20
N VAL A 132 6.13 -19.50 -0.73
CA VAL A 132 7.41 -19.90 -1.33
C VAL A 132 8.58 -19.19 -0.66
N THR A 133 8.45 -17.87 -0.44
CA THR A 133 9.52 -17.08 0.18
C THR A 133 9.50 -17.27 1.71
N PRO A 134 10.64 -17.57 2.34
CA PRO A 134 10.74 -17.57 3.80
C PRO A 134 10.26 -16.23 4.39
N ILE A 135 9.46 -16.29 5.44
CA ILE A 135 8.90 -15.06 6.04
C ILE A 135 9.97 -14.16 6.64
N GLU A 136 11.08 -14.73 7.05
CA GLU A 136 12.26 -14.03 7.54
C GLU A 136 12.82 -13.07 6.47
N GLU A 137 13.00 -13.55 5.23
CA GLU A 137 13.46 -12.74 4.10
C GLU A 137 12.48 -11.60 3.79
N THR A 138 11.19 -11.91 3.81
CA THR A 138 10.12 -10.92 3.60
C THR A 138 10.16 -9.83 4.66
N MET A 139 10.26 -10.19 5.94
CA MET A 139 10.27 -9.22 7.05
C MET A 139 11.54 -8.38 7.07
N GLU A 140 12.71 -8.96 6.77
CA GLU A 140 13.96 -8.20 6.61
C GLU A 140 13.85 -7.19 5.46
N ALA A 141 13.32 -7.60 4.32
CA ALA A 141 13.14 -6.71 3.17
C ALA A 141 12.21 -5.53 3.49
N LEU A 142 11.09 -5.79 4.16
CA LEU A 142 10.16 -4.73 4.59
C LEU A 142 10.80 -3.77 5.61
N ASN A 143 11.58 -4.30 6.55
CA ASN A 143 12.34 -3.49 7.50
C ASN A 143 13.34 -2.57 6.78
N ASP A 144 14.02 -3.07 5.75
CA ASP A 144 14.94 -2.25 4.97
C ASP A 144 14.23 -1.18 4.15
N VAL A 145 13.01 -1.43 3.66
CA VAL A 145 12.17 -0.41 3.03
C VAL A 145 11.86 0.73 4.02
N VAL A 146 11.57 0.39 5.29
CA VAL A 146 11.35 1.39 6.35
C VAL A 146 12.65 2.15 6.65
N ARG A 147 13.78 1.44 6.82
CA ARG A 147 15.09 2.07 7.08
C ARG A 147 15.55 2.99 5.95
N ALA A 148 15.22 2.64 4.72
CA ALA A 148 15.49 3.48 3.54
C ALA A 148 14.56 4.71 3.45
N GLY A 149 13.59 4.85 4.36
CA GLY A 149 12.64 5.96 4.38
C GLY A 149 11.56 5.91 3.31
N LYS A 150 11.46 4.79 2.57
CA LYS A 150 10.47 4.59 1.50
C LYS A 150 9.06 4.24 2.03
N ALA A 151 8.98 3.71 3.24
CA ALA A 151 7.73 3.52 3.97
C ALA A 151 7.90 3.96 5.43
N ARG A 152 6.83 4.46 6.06
CA ARG A 152 6.83 4.85 7.48
C ARG A 152 6.44 3.67 8.37
N TYR A 153 5.46 2.90 7.93
CA TYR A 153 4.90 1.75 8.63
C TYR A 153 4.73 0.59 7.66
N ILE A 154 4.69 -0.63 8.20
CA ILE A 154 4.39 -1.83 7.44
C ILE A 154 3.09 -2.47 7.93
N GLY A 155 2.38 -3.11 7.01
CA GLY A 155 1.11 -3.77 7.23
C GLY A 155 1.01 -5.11 6.51
N ALA A 156 -0.10 -5.79 6.73
CA ALA A 156 -0.40 -7.04 6.06
C ALA A 156 -1.90 -7.16 5.79
N SER A 157 -2.25 -7.75 4.65
CA SER A 157 -3.61 -7.97 4.18
C SER A 157 -3.81 -9.43 3.79
N SER A 158 -5.06 -9.88 3.85
CA SER A 158 -5.52 -11.13 3.22
C SER A 158 -4.67 -12.37 3.55
N MET A 159 -4.39 -12.59 4.84
CA MET A 159 -3.69 -13.75 5.35
C MET A 159 -4.40 -14.36 6.57
N TYR A 160 -4.08 -15.59 6.89
CA TYR A 160 -4.61 -16.24 8.10
C TYR A 160 -3.97 -15.65 9.36
N ALA A 161 -4.70 -15.67 10.47
CA ALA A 161 -4.21 -15.16 11.76
C ALA A 161 -2.88 -15.79 12.19
N TRP A 162 -2.67 -17.09 11.95
CA TRP A 162 -1.42 -17.76 12.27
C TRP A 162 -0.24 -17.25 11.42
N GLN A 163 -0.48 -16.90 10.13
CA GLN A 163 0.54 -16.31 9.25
C GLN A 163 0.96 -14.94 9.75
N PHE A 164 -0.01 -14.12 10.10
CA PHE A 164 0.23 -12.81 10.70
C PHE A 164 1.02 -12.94 12.03
N SER A 165 0.60 -13.84 12.91
CA SER A 165 1.29 -14.11 14.19
C SER A 165 2.73 -14.55 13.96
N LYS A 166 2.98 -15.45 13.00
CA LYS A 166 4.33 -15.91 12.63
C LYS A 166 5.19 -14.75 12.15
N ALA A 167 4.68 -13.90 11.26
CA ALA A 167 5.42 -12.73 10.76
C ALA A 167 5.77 -11.75 11.89
N GLN A 168 4.84 -11.50 12.82
CA GLN A 168 5.08 -10.66 14.00
C GLN A 168 6.10 -11.26 14.96
N GLN A 169 6.09 -12.58 15.14
CA GLN A 169 7.07 -13.26 15.98
C GLN A 169 8.47 -13.12 15.39
N VAL A 170 8.64 -13.39 14.10
CA VAL A 170 9.92 -13.21 13.37
C VAL A 170 10.43 -11.78 13.51
N ALA A 171 9.57 -10.79 13.35
CA ALA A 171 9.95 -9.39 13.50
C ALA A 171 10.46 -9.09 14.92
N LYS A 172 9.78 -9.57 15.96
CA LYS A 172 10.19 -9.37 17.37
C LYS A 172 11.53 -10.06 17.69
N GLU A 173 11.69 -11.30 17.28
CA GLU A 173 12.90 -12.10 17.56
C GLU A 173 14.14 -11.51 16.89
N ASN A 174 13.98 -10.86 15.74
CA ASN A 174 15.08 -10.28 14.95
C ASN A 174 15.20 -8.76 15.08
N GLY A 175 14.43 -8.11 15.97
CA GLY A 175 14.49 -6.65 16.15
C GLY A 175 14.10 -5.84 14.92
N LEU A 176 13.18 -6.38 14.12
CA LEU A 176 12.71 -5.77 12.87
C LEU A 176 11.46 -4.90 13.12
N SER A 177 11.10 -4.11 12.12
CA SER A 177 9.85 -3.35 12.12
C SER A 177 8.64 -4.27 12.27
N LEU A 178 7.74 -3.91 13.20
CA LEU A 178 6.52 -4.68 13.44
C LEU A 178 5.46 -4.35 12.38
N ILE A 179 4.61 -5.33 12.11
CA ILE A 179 3.41 -5.11 11.32
C ILE A 179 2.40 -4.38 12.20
N HIS A 180 1.91 -3.21 11.77
CA HIS A 180 1.01 -2.35 12.56
C HIS A 180 -0.46 -2.55 12.20
N ILE A 181 -0.74 -3.09 11.02
CA ILE A 181 -2.09 -3.33 10.52
C ILE A 181 -2.14 -4.65 9.76
#